data_85f808444e99a476efa4dfd1d32c9e51
#
_entry.id   85f808444e99a476efa4dfd1d32c9e51
#
_cell.length_a   1.000
_cell.length_b   1.000
_cell.length_c   1.000
_cell.angle_alpha   90.00
_cell.angle_beta   90.00
_cell.angle_gamma   90.00
#
_symmetry.space_group_name_H-M   'P 1'
#
loop_
_entity.id
_entity.type
_entity.pdbx_description
1 polymer ?
#
loop_
_entity_poly.entity_id
_entity_poly.type
_entity_poly.pdbx_seq_one_letter_code
_entity_poly.pdbx_strand_id
1 'polypeptide(L)'
;MDANAQKKAAAEAALEYVEDDMVVGVGTGSTVNYFIDALASRRARIKSAVASSEASARRLRDLKIPVVELNDTGGCDVYVDGADEVTAHLAMIKGGGGALTREKIVAAASRKFVCIADAAVGYVPKA
;
A
#
# COMPACT_ATOMS: atom_id res chain seq x y z
N MET A 1 -3.99 -24.24 -4.96
CA MET A 1 -4.34 -23.09 -4.09
C MET A 1 -5.29 -22.18 -4.86
N ASP A 2 -6.42 -21.80 -4.28
CA ASP A 2 -7.35 -20.92 -4.98
C ASP A 2 -6.83 -19.47 -5.02
N ALA A 3 -7.50 -18.62 -5.80
CA ALA A 3 -7.07 -17.25 -6.01
C ALA A 3 -7.03 -16.44 -4.70
N ASN A 4 -7.99 -16.68 -3.80
CA ASN A 4 -8.01 -15.95 -2.53
C ASN A 4 -6.86 -16.37 -1.62
N ALA A 5 -6.53 -17.66 -1.57
CA ALA A 5 -5.40 -18.13 -0.80
C ALA A 5 -4.08 -17.61 -1.35
N GLN A 6 -3.96 -17.50 -2.68
CA GLN A 6 -2.78 -16.94 -3.32
C GLN A 6 -2.62 -15.46 -2.99
N LYS A 7 -3.71 -14.70 -3.04
CA LYS A 7 -3.69 -13.27 -2.69
C LYS A 7 -3.29 -13.06 -1.23
N LYS A 8 -3.84 -13.89 -0.34
CA LYS A 8 -3.51 -13.82 1.08
C LYS A 8 -2.03 -14.11 1.33
N ALA A 9 -1.51 -15.17 0.70
CA ALA A 9 -0.11 -15.54 0.86
C ALA A 9 0.82 -14.44 0.34
N ALA A 10 0.51 -13.88 -0.83
CA ALA A 10 1.29 -12.79 -1.39
C ALA A 10 1.23 -11.53 -0.51
N ALA A 11 0.05 -11.23 0.01
CA ALA A 11 -0.12 -10.08 0.91
C ALA A 11 0.69 -10.24 2.19
N GLU A 12 0.69 -11.44 2.77
CA GLU A 12 1.50 -11.72 3.96
C GLU A 12 2.99 -11.60 3.66
N ALA A 13 3.43 -12.08 2.49
CA ALA A 13 4.82 -11.95 2.06
C ALA A 13 5.24 -10.49 1.90
N ALA A 14 4.31 -9.61 1.55
CA ALA A 14 4.60 -8.19 1.41
C ALA A 14 5.03 -7.54 2.74
N LEU A 15 4.70 -8.14 3.88
CA LEU A 15 5.15 -7.61 5.17
C LEU A 15 6.67 -7.57 5.30
N GLU A 16 7.39 -8.37 4.54
CA GLU A 16 8.85 -8.35 4.57
C GLU A 16 9.43 -7.01 4.14
N TYR A 17 8.67 -6.24 3.37
CA TYR A 17 9.09 -4.92 2.90
C TYR A 17 8.71 -3.80 3.86
N VAL A 18 8.00 -4.12 4.94
CA VAL A 18 7.58 -3.15 5.96
C VAL A 18 8.52 -3.25 7.14
N GLU A 19 9.31 -2.22 7.34
CA GLU A 19 10.25 -2.14 8.45
C GLU A 19 9.66 -1.30 9.59
N ASP A 20 10.30 -1.35 10.74
CA ASP A 20 9.85 -0.60 11.91
C ASP A 20 9.92 0.91 11.64
N ASP A 21 8.99 1.64 12.22
CA ASP A 21 8.89 3.11 12.13
C ASP A 21 8.61 3.64 10.72
N MET A 22 8.15 2.79 9.81
CA MET A 22 7.75 3.25 8.48
C MET A 22 6.36 3.88 8.45
N VAL A 23 6.18 4.82 7.54
CA VAL A 23 4.88 5.28 7.12
C VAL A 23 4.49 4.45 5.90
N VAL A 24 3.41 3.69 6.03
CA VAL A 24 2.98 2.72 5.03
C VAL A 24 1.76 3.25 4.28
N GLY A 25 1.93 3.51 2.98
CA GLY A 25 0.81 3.84 2.12
C GLY A 25 0.14 2.57 1.64
N VAL A 26 -1.18 2.54 1.66
CA VAL A 26 -1.93 1.36 1.21
C VAL A 26 -2.91 1.75 0.12
N GLY A 27 -2.96 0.94 -0.93
CA GLY A 27 -3.89 1.08 -2.02
C GLY A 27 -5.29 0.60 -1.64
N THR A 28 -6.02 0.07 -2.61
CA THR A 28 -7.40 -0.37 -2.39
C THR A 28 -7.66 -1.65 -3.18
N GLY A 29 -8.73 -2.34 -2.81
CA GLY A 29 -9.14 -3.57 -3.48
C GLY A 29 -8.91 -4.81 -2.64
N SER A 30 -9.36 -5.96 -3.16
CA SER A 30 -9.36 -7.21 -2.41
C SER A 30 -7.96 -7.68 -2.02
N THR A 31 -7.00 -7.53 -2.91
CA THR A 31 -5.61 -7.94 -2.64
C THR A 31 -5.01 -7.10 -1.51
N VAL A 32 -5.23 -5.80 -1.56
CA VAL A 32 -4.74 -4.89 -0.52
C VAL A 32 -5.43 -5.15 0.82
N ASN A 33 -6.69 -5.55 0.79
CA ASN A 33 -7.40 -5.88 2.03
C ASN A 33 -6.71 -7.01 2.80
N TYR A 34 -6.20 -8.02 2.10
CA TYR A 34 -5.41 -9.08 2.75
C TYR A 34 -4.13 -8.52 3.36
N PHE A 35 -3.49 -7.58 2.67
CA PHE A 35 -2.30 -6.93 3.21
C PHE A 35 -2.62 -6.12 4.46
N ILE A 36 -3.71 -5.38 4.45
CA ILE A 36 -4.13 -4.59 5.62
C ILE A 36 -4.38 -5.50 6.82
N ASP A 37 -5.05 -6.63 6.59
CA ASP A 37 -5.30 -7.60 7.65
C ASP A 37 -3.99 -8.15 8.23
N ALA A 38 -3.03 -8.46 7.36
CA ALA A 38 -1.72 -8.93 7.79
C ALA A 38 -0.92 -7.83 8.50
N LEU A 39 -1.06 -6.59 8.07
CA LEU A 39 -0.37 -5.45 8.67
C LEU A 39 -0.78 -5.23 10.12
N ALA A 40 -1.97 -5.67 10.50
CA ALA A 40 -2.44 -5.55 11.88
C ALA A 40 -1.47 -6.21 12.87
N SER A 41 -0.75 -7.25 12.47
CA SER A 41 0.24 -7.91 13.32
C SER A 41 1.46 -7.01 13.61
N ARG A 42 1.63 -5.95 12.85
CA ARG A 42 2.75 -5.02 12.99
C ARG A 42 2.31 -3.61 13.37
N ARG A 43 1.05 -3.43 13.76
CA ARG A 43 0.52 -2.08 14.00
C ARG A 43 1.26 -1.29 15.08
N ALA A 44 1.88 -1.98 16.03
CA ALA A 44 2.63 -1.32 17.10
C ALA A 44 4.07 -1.00 16.68
N ARG A 45 4.51 -1.50 15.54
CA ARG A 45 5.90 -1.35 15.06
C ARG A 45 6.05 -0.32 13.97
N ILE A 46 4.98 -0.05 13.21
CA ILE A 46 5.00 0.97 12.17
C ILE A 46 4.68 2.34 12.77
N LYS A 47 5.10 3.39 12.10
CA LYS A 47 4.80 4.74 12.54
C LYS A 47 3.33 5.07 12.33
N SER A 48 2.85 4.86 11.11
CA SER A 48 1.46 5.13 10.74
C SER A 48 1.19 4.57 9.36
N ALA A 49 -0.09 4.61 8.97
CA ALA A 49 -0.52 4.24 7.63
C ALA A 49 -1.25 5.42 6.98
N VAL A 50 -1.09 5.53 5.66
CA VAL A 50 -1.80 6.51 4.85
C VAL A 50 -2.64 5.72 3.85
N ALA A 51 -3.96 5.93 3.87
CA ALA A 51 -4.86 5.21 2.97
C ALA A 51 -5.09 6.00 1.69
N SER A 52 -5.15 5.30 0.57
CA SER A 52 -5.45 5.91 -0.72
C SER A 52 -6.96 5.98 -1.01
N SER A 53 -7.78 5.41 -0.13
CA SER A 53 -9.24 5.44 -0.27
C SER A 53 -9.90 5.41 1.11
N GLU A 54 -11.16 5.82 1.16
CA GLU A 54 -11.93 5.75 2.40
C GLU A 54 -12.18 4.30 2.84
N ALA A 55 -12.35 3.39 1.89
CA ALA A 55 -12.54 1.98 2.20
C ALA A 55 -11.32 1.41 2.92
N SER A 56 -10.12 1.71 2.42
CA SER A 56 -8.88 1.27 3.07
C SER A 56 -8.68 1.93 4.42
N ALA A 57 -8.99 3.22 4.53
CA ALA A 57 -8.88 3.94 5.80
C ALA A 57 -9.76 3.32 6.87
N ARG A 58 -11.01 2.99 6.51
CA ARG A 58 -11.94 2.36 7.44
C ARG A 58 -11.43 1.01 7.92
N ARG A 59 -10.91 0.19 6.99
CA ARG A 59 -10.39 -1.12 7.33
C ARG A 59 -9.18 -1.03 8.27
N LEU A 60 -8.29 -0.09 8.00
CA LEU A 60 -7.15 0.17 8.87
C LEU A 60 -7.59 0.56 10.28
N ARG A 61 -8.55 1.48 10.39
CA ARG A 61 -9.06 1.92 11.69
C ARG A 61 -9.74 0.80 12.45
N ASP A 62 -10.50 -0.04 11.76
CA ASP A 62 -11.17 -1.18 12.38
C ASP A 62 -10.17 -2.15 13.01
N LEU A 63 -8.99 -2.25 12.43
CA LEU A 63 -7.91 -3.11 12.95
C LEU A 63 -6.97 -2.38 13.92
N LYS A 64 -7.32 -1.16 14.31
CA LYS A 64 -6.54 -0.35 15.26
C LYS A 64 -5.16 0.01 14.73
N ILE A 65 -5.01 0.11 13.41
CA ILE A 65 -3.78 0.58 12.79
C ILE A 65 -3.84 2.10 12.72
N PRO A 66 -2.81 2.83 13.17
CA PRO A 66 -2.83 4.30 13.14
C PRO A 66 -2.93 4.81 11.71
N VAL A 67 -3.95 5.64 11.44
CA VAL A 67 -4.16 6.24 10.12
C VAL A 67 -3.97 7.74 10.22
N VAL A 68 -3.15 8.29 9.34
CA VAL A 68 -2.88 9.73 9.28
C VAL A 68 -3.08 10.23 7.87
N GLU A 69 -3.23 11.54 7.74
CA GLU A 69 -3.31 12.19 6.44
C GLU A 69 -1.91 12.35 5.85
N LEU A 70 -1.81 12.27 4.53
CA LEU A 70 -0.54 12.40 3.84
C LEU A 70 0.21 13.68 4.21
N ASN A 71 -0.53 14.79 4.30
CA ASN A 71 0.07 16.09 4.62
C ASN A 71 0.72 16.13 6.00
N ASP A 72 0.30 15.24 6.90
CA ASP A 72 0.84 15.20 8.27
C ASP A 72 2.14 14.39 8.34
N THR A 73 2.48 13.64 7.30
CA THR A 73 3.66 12.77 7.32
C THR A 73 4.77 13.21 6.39
N GLY A 74 4.46 14.04 5.40
CA GLY A 74 5.43 14.43 4.38
C GLY A 74 5.72 13.35 3.35
N GLY A 75 4.96 12.27 3.32
CA GLY A 75 5.11 11.19 2.35
C GLY A 75 5.06 9.81 2.99
N CYS A 76 5.17 8.78 2.17
CA CYS A 76 5.18 7.39 2.62
C CYS A 76 6.55 6.76 2.33
N ASP A 77 7.02 5.92 3.24
CA ASP A 77 8.25 5.17 3.00
C ASP A 77 8.02 4.05 1.97
N VAL A 78 6.85 3.45 2.00
CA VAL A 78 6.47 2.38 1.08
C VAL A 78 4.98 2.51 0.75
N TYR A 79 4.62 2.20 -0.49
CA TYR A 79 3.23 2.14 -0.93
C TYR A 79 2.95 0.73 -1.44
N VAL A 80 1.92 0.10 -0.91
CA VAL A 80 1.57 -1.28 -1.23
C VAL A 80 0.26 -1.30 -1.98
N ASP A 81 0.25 -1.90 -3.18
CA ASP A 81 -0.95 -1.99 -4.00
C ASP A 81 -0.83 -3.19 -4.96
N GLY A 82 -1.88 -3.46 -5.69
CA GLY A 82 -1.84 -4.47 -6.73
C GLY A 82 -0.90 -4.08 -7.86
N ALA A 83 -0.43 -5.06 -8.63
CA ALA A 83 0.56 -4.83 -9.68
C ALA A 83 0.04 -3.89 -10.78
N ASP A 84 -1.23 -4.04 -11.18
CA ASP A 84 -1.79 -3.19 -12.23
C ASP A 84 -1.87 -1.73 -11.78
N GLU A 85 -2.25 -1.50 -10.53
CA GLU A 85 -2.35 -0.16 -9.96
C GLU A 85 -0.97 0.48 -9.83
N VAL A 86 0.03 -0.28 -9.39
CA VAL A 86 1.40 0.23 -9.29
C VAL A 86 1.94 0.60 -10.66
N THR A 87 1.70 -0.22 -11.68
CA THR A 87 2.12 0.08 -13.04
C THR A 87 1.49 1.38 -13.53
N ALA A 88 0.19 1.57 -13.29
CA ALA A 88 -0.51 2.79 -13.68
C ALA A 88 0.06 4.02 -12.97
N HIS A 89 0.38 3.90 -11.67
CA HIS A 89 0.96 5.00 -10.90
C HIS A 89 2.35 5.37 -11.42
N LEU A 90 3.17 4.37 -11.77
CA LEU A 90 4.50 4.62 -12.32
C LEU A 90 4.41 5.34 -13.67
N ALA A 91 3.48 4.95 -14.52
CA ALA A 91 3.27 5.60 -15.81
C ALA A 91 2.87 7.08 -15.63
N MET A 92 2.01 7.35 -14.67
CA MET A 92 1.60 8.72 -14.34
C MET A 92 2.78 9.56 -13.85
N ILE A 93 3.60 9.01 -12.95
CA ILE A 93 4.77 9.70 -12.39
C ILE A 93 5.77 10.06 -13.49
N LYS A 94 5.88 9.23 -14.53
CA LYS A 94 6.78 9.47 -15.66
C LYS A 94 6.18 10.39 -16.73
N GLY A 95 5.10 11.09 -16.40
CA GLY A 95 4.50 12.06 -17.31
C GLY A 95 3.26 11.57 -18.04
N GLY A 96 2.67 10.49 -17.56
CA GLY A 96 1.47 9.92 -18.18
C GLY A 96 0.21 10.76 -18.04
N GLY A 97 0.24 11.80 -17.24
CA GLY A 97 -0.90 12.71 -17.10
C GLY A 97 -2.10 12.08 -16.42
N GLY A 98 -3.22 12.79 -16.51
CA GLY A 98 -4.48 12.33 -15.97
C GLY A 98 -4.93 13.12 -14.74
N ALA A 99 -6.16 12.87 -14.29
CA ALA A 99 -6.73 13.54 -13.14
C ALA A 99 -5.98 13.17 -11.86
N LEU A 100 -5.80 14.16 -10.98
CA LEU A 100 -5.25 13.90 -9.66
C LEU A 100 -6.32 13.25 -8.80
N THR A 101 -6.04 12.04 -8.35
CA THR A 101 -6.90 11.32 -7.41
C THR A 101 -6.11 11.09 -6.13
N ARG A 102 -6.84 10.71 -5.07
CA ARG A 102 -6.20 10.40 -3.79
C ARG A 102 -5.15 9.30 -3.96
N GLU A 103 -5.46 8.24 -4.71
CA GLU A 103 -4.53 7.14 -4.95
C GLU A 103 -3.25 7.64 -5.63
N LYS A 104 -3.39 8.47 -6.66
CA LYS A 104 -2.24 8.99 -7.41
C LYS A 104 -1.39 9.90 -6.56
N ILE A 105 -2.02 10.73 -5.73
CA ILE A 105 -1.30 11.65 -4.85
C ILE A 105 -0.49 10.89 -3.81
N VAL A 106 -1.09 9.89 -3.17
CA VAL A 106 -0.39 9.08 -2.16
C VAL A 106 0.75 8.30 -2.81
N ALA A 107 0.51 7.71 -3.98
CA ALA A 107 1.54 6.96 -4.69
C ALA A 107 2.71 7.85 -5.09
N ALA A 108 2.42 9.05 -5.60
CA ALA A 108 3.47 9.99 -6.03
C ALA A 108 4.34 10.44 -4.85
N ALA A 109 3.78 10.51 -3.65
CA ALA A 109 4.50 10.92 -2.45
C ALA A 109 5.26 9.78 -1.78
N SER A 110 5.27 8.59 -2.37
CA SER A 110 5.89 7.40 -1.79
C SER A 110 7.28 7.17 -2.35
N ARG A 111 8.19 6.67 -1.51
CA ARG A 111 9.57 6.42 -1.92
C ARG A 111 9.74 5.12 -2.67
N LYS A 112 8.96 4.10 -2.32
CA LYS A 112 9.08 2.75 -2.85
C LYS A 112 7.69 2.19 -3.10
N PHE A 113 7.59 1.31 -4.08
CA PHE A 113 6.36 0.57 -4.35
C PHE A 113 6.56 -0.91 -4.09
N VAL A 114 5.57 -1.52 -3.45
CA VAL A 114 5.51 -2.97 -3.32
C VAL A 114 4.28 -3.44 -4.09
N CYS A 115 4.51 -4.26 -5.10
CA CYS A 115 3.46 -4.79 -5.95
C CYS A 115 3.03 -6.16 -5.45
N ILE A 116 1.75 -6.36 -5.25
CA ILE A 116 1.21 -7.67 -4.91
C ILE A 116 0.48 -8.22 -6.13
N ALA A 117 1.00 -9.31 -6.69
CA ALA A 117 0.32 -10.09 -7.71
C ALA A 117 -0.24 -11.35 -7.06
N ASP A 118 -1.10 -12.08 -7.77
CA ASP A 118 -1.83 -13.20 -7.18
C ASP A 118 -0.94 -14.28 -6.53
N ALA A 119 0.25 -14.49 -7.05
CA ALA A 119 1.14 -15.55 -6.57
C ALA A 119 2.53 -15.03 -6.23
N ALA A 120 2.75 -13.72 -6.25
CA ALA A 120 4.09 -13.17 -6.08
C ALA A 120 4.03 -11.76 -5.50
N VAL A 121 5.13 -11.39 -4.85
CA VAL A 121 5.34 -10.03 -4.36
C VAL A 121 6.59 -9.50 -5.02
N GLY A 122 6.52 -8.28 -5.51
CA GLY A 122 7.65 -7.61 -6.11
C GLY A 122 7.87 -6.25 -5.47
N TYR A 123 9.12 -5.83 -5.49
CA TYR A 123 9.53 -4.52 -5.01
C TYR A 123 9.98 -3.69 -6.19
N VAL A 124 9.46 -2.47 -6.29
CA VAL A 124 9.82 -1.56 -7.37
C VAL A 124 10.28 -0.24 -6.73
N PRO A 125 11.56 0.09 -6.85
CA PRO A 125 12.02 1.41 -6.41
C PRO A 125 11.44 2.47 -7.34
N LYS A 126 10.98 3.55 -6.77
CA LYS A 126 10.54 4.70 -7.54
C LYS A 126 11.77 5.44 -8.01
N ALA A 127 11.94 5.47 -9.31
CA ALA A 127 13.09 6.11 -9.93
C ALA A 127 13.05 7.62 -9.81
#